data_d8bff827ea7c0835abf3c107c7532d21
#
_entry.id   d8bff827ea7c0835abf3c107c7532d21
#
_cell.length_a   1.000
_cell.length_b   1.000
_cell.length_c   1.000
_cell.angle_alpha   90.00
_cell.angle_beta   90.00
_cell.angle_gamma   90.00
#
_symmetry.space_group_name_H-M   'P 1'
#
loop_
_entity.id
_entity.type
_entity.pdbx_description
1 polymer ?
#
loop_
_entity_poly.entity_id
_entity_poly.type
_entity_poly.pdbx_seq_one_letter_code
_entity_poly.pdbx_strand_id
1 'polypeptide(L)'
;MERNAALAIMDKLRIATIDHMTHIDNLDSIFEHGLLAHNNPYKKIDISNQEVNQRRNRKEPIYNRNTHDYVPLYFNPRNAMLYRNQKQFGDEIVILAFKKDTILLENTLFTNGNAASDGTKCSNDISELELKDWNWPMIWSRSWNDSTNADEVKWSMMAEVLVYQKLEMSQLQEIY
;
A
#
# COMPACT_ATOMS: atom_id res chain seq x y z
N MET A 1 -6.45 -20.92 0.26
CA MET A 1 -5.07 -21.33 0.68
C MET A 1 -5.02 -21.35 2.20
N GLU A 2 -4.33 -22.33 2.80
CA GLU A 2 -4.12 -22.35 4.26
C GLU A 2 -3.18 -21.19 4.69
N ARG A 3 -3.45 -20.62 5.89
CA ARG A 3 -2.69 -19.46 6.41
C ARG A 3 -1.17 -19.69 6.43
N ASN A 4 -0.73 -20.88 6.87
CA ASN A 4 0.71 -21.18 6.95
C ASN A 4 1.39 -21.20 5.58
N ALA A 5 0.70 -21.71 4.55
CA ALA A 5 1.21 -21.69 3.18
C ALA A 5 1.32 -20.25 2.65
N ALA A 6 0.33 -19.41 2.93
CA ALA A 6 0.35 -18.00 2.56
C ALA A 6 1.52 -17.25 3.24
N LEU A 7 1.73 -17.48 4.54
CA LEU A 7 2.85 -16.87 5.28
C LEU A 7 4.20 -17.32 4.73
N ALA A 8 4.35 -18.60 4.34
CA ALA A 8 5.57 -19.12 3.72
C ALA A 8 5.89 -18.43 2.38
N ILE A 9 4.87 -18.14 1.55
CA ILE A 9 5.04 -17.35 0.32
C ILE A 9 5.55 -15.94 0.66
N MET A 10 4.94 -15.27 1.64
CA MET A 10 5.35 -13.93 2.04
C MET A 10 6.79 -13.90 2.56
N ASP A 11 7.20 -14.90 3.35
CA ASP A 11 8.58 -15.03 3.85
C ASP A 11 9.58 -15.22 2.70
N LYS A 12 9.28 -16.09 1.75
CA LYS A 12 10.08 -16.30 0.54
C LYS A 12 10.25 -15.01 -0.26
N LEU A 13 9.20 -14.18 -0.34
CA LEU A 13 9.18 -12.90 -1.03
C LEU A 13 9.74 -11.74 -0.18
N ARG A 14 10.19 -12.02 1.05
CA ARG A 14 10.74 -11.04 2.01
C ARG A 14 9.74 -9.96 2.43
N ILE A 15 8.45 -10.27 2.41
CA ILE A 15 7.41 -9.39 2.93
C ILE A 15 7.42 -9.51 4.46
N ALA A 16 7.96 -8.50 5.14
CA ALA A 16 8.03 -8.45 6.61
C ALA A 16 6.84 -7.68 7.19
N THR A 17 6.53 -6.55 6.63
CA THR A 17 5.43 -5.64 6.98
C THR A 17 4.72 -5.16 5.73
N ILE A 18 3.55 -4.56 5.92
CA ILE A 18 2.82 -3.81 4.90
C ILE A 18 2.61 -2.41 5.47
N ASP A 19 3.04 -1.38 4.74
CA ASP A 19 3.31 -0.09 5.34
C ASP A 19 2.37 1.00 4.81
N HIS A 20 1.86 1.84 5.72
CA HIS A 20 1.08 3.03 5.39
C HIS A 20 1.83 4.29 5.82
N MET A 21 1.88 5.30 4.96
CA MET A 21 2.44 6.61 5.32
C MET A 21 1.32 7.60 5.62
N THR A 22 1.50 8.39 6.68
CA THR A 22 0.56 9.42 7.09
C THR A 22 1.28 10.61 7.70
N HIS A 23 0.55 11.73 7.87
CA HIS A 23 1.04 12.87 8.65
C HIS A 23 0.90 12.56 10.15
N ILE A 24 1.85 13.02 10.97
CA ILE A 24 1.87 12.78 12.43
C ILE A 24 0.58 13.25 13.12
N ASP A 25 -0.02 14.35 12.68
CA ASP A 25 -1.25 14.90 13.23
C ASP A 25 -2.48 13.98 13.05
N ASN A 26 -2.40 12.99 12.17
CA ASN A 26 -3.48 12.02 11.99
C ASN A 26 -3.43 10.88 13.01
N LEU A 27 -2.33 10.72 13.77
CA LEU A 27 -2.12 9.56 14.65
C LEU A 27 -3.21 9.42 15.70
N ASP A 28 -3.59 10.49 16.40
CA ASP A 28 -4.63 10.44 17.44
C ASP A 28 -5.93 9.84 16.89
N SER A 29 -6.39 10.35 15.74
CA SER A 29 -7.63 9.85 15.14
C SER A 29 -7.49 8.43 14.59
N ILE A 30 -6.31 8.05 14.09
CA ILE A 30 -6.03 6.69 13.65
C ILE A 30 -6.04 5.72 14.84
N PHE A 31 -5.46 6.10 15.99
CA PHE A 31 -5.49 5.28 17.20
C PHE A 31 -6.89 5.13 17.76
N GLU A 32 -7.72 6.17 17.69
CA GLU A 32 -9.09 6.15 18.20
C GLU A 32 -10.06 5.37 17.29
N HIS A 33 -9.95 5.57 15.97
CA HIS A 33 -10.94 5.06 15.00
C HIS A 33 -10.43 3.91 14.12
N GLY A 34 -9.13 3.59 14.18
CA GLY A 34 -8.45 2.72 13.21
C GLY A 34 -8.01 3.49 11.96
N LEU A 35 -7.21 2.83 11.13
CA LEU A 35 -6.81 3.39 9.84
C LEU A 35 -7.96 3.20 8.84
N LEU A 36 -8.60 4.30 8.44
CA LEU A 36 -9.79 4.31 7.60
C LEU A 36 -9.44 4.61 6.13
N ALA A 37 -10.29 4.13 5.22
CA ALA A 37 -10.22 4.45 3.80
C ALA A 37 -10.30 5.98 3.54
N HIS A 38 -10.03 6.39 2.29
CA HIS A 38 -9.80 7.78 1.92
C HIS A 38 -10.92 8.76 2.35
N ASN A 39 -12.15 8.37 2.13
CA ASN A 39 -13.33 9.21 2.43
C ASN A 39 -13.79 9.05 3.88
N ASN A 40 -13.01 9.58 4.84
CA ASN A 40 -13.38 9.55 6.24
C ASN A 40 -13.34 10.96 6.87
N PRO A 41 -14.21 11.25 7.86
CA PRO A 41 -14.32 12.57 8.47
C PRO A 41 -13.22 12.87 9.50
N TYR A 42 -12.40 11.89 9.87
CA TYR A 42 -11.45 12.00 10.98
C TYR A 42 -10.04 12.37 10.54
N LYS A 43 -9.75 12.39 9.23
CA LYS A 43 -8.45 12.78 8.69
C LYS A 43 -8.24 14.28 8.86
N LYS A 44 -7.18 14.68 9.56
CA LYS A 44 -6.81 16.09 9.78
C LYS A 44 -5.99 16.64 8.61
N ILE A 45 -4.98 15.90 8.18
CA ILE A 45 -4.08 16.30 7.09
C ILE A 45 -4.14 15.23 5.98
N ASP A 46 -4.46 15.68 4.77
CA ASP A 46 -4.44 14.82 3.58
C ASP A 46 -3.09 14.96 2.86
N ILE A 47 -2.28 13.91 2.93
CA ILE A 47 -0.97 13.84 2.23
C ILE A 47 -1.09 13.29 0.81
N SER A 48 -2.28 12.95 0.35
CA SER A 48 -2.50 12.36 -0.96
C SER A 48 -2.27 13.37 -2.10
N ASN A 49 -1.98 12.84 -3.29
CA ASN A 49 -1.89 13.67 -4.49
C ASN A 49 -3.27 13.78 -5.15
N GLN A 50 -3.76 15.01 -5.36
CA GLN A 50 -5.08 15.25 -5.94
C GLN A 50 -5.26 14.63 -7.33
N GLU A 51 -4.24 14.70 -8.21
CA GLU A 51 -4.30 14.08 -9.54
C GLU A 51 -4.35 12.54 -9.45
N VAL A 52 -3.61 11.96 -8.50
CA VAL A 52 -3.64 10.51 -8.24
C VAL A 52 -4.99 10.11 -7.68
N ASN A 53 -5.56 10.92 -6.77
CA ASN A 53 -6.88 10.68 -6.19
C ASN A 53 -7.99 10.67 -7.26
N GLN A 54 -7.95 11.59 -8.22
CA GLN A 54 -8.92 11.59 -9.33
C GLN A 54 -8.84 10.30 -10.15
N ARG A 55 -7.62 9.79 -10.43
CA ARG A 55 -7.40 8.51 -11.12
C ARG A 55 -7.80 7.30 -10.29
N ARG A 56 -7.72 7.39 -8.96
CA ARG A 56 -8.20 6.34 -8.04
C ARG A 56 -9.73 6.26 -7.93
N ASN A 57 -10.46 7.24 -8.42
CA ASN A 57 -11.93 7.21 -8.46
C ASN A 57 -12.44 6.26 -9.56
N ARG A 58 -12.01 5.01 -9.50
CA ARG A 58 -12.42 3.93 -10.41
C ARG A 58 -12.73 2.66 -9.63
N LYS A 59 -13.48 1.77 -10.24
CA LYS A 59 -13.78 0.45 -9.65
C LYS A 59 -12.65 -0.53 -9.94
N GLU A 60 -12.25 -1.27 -8.92
CA GLU A 60 -11.33 -2.38 -9.08
C GLU A 60 -12.09 -3.62 -9.68
N PRO A 61 -11.38 -4.52 -10.39
CA PRO A 61 -12.04 -5.55 -11.20
C PRO A 61 -12.50 -6.78 -10.42
N ILE A 62 -12.07 -7.00 -9.17
CA ILE A 62 -12.33 -8.22 -8.40
C ILE A 62 -13.70 -8.17 -7.72
N TYR A 63 -13.96 -7.12 -6.94
CA TYR A 63 -15.21 -6.92 -6.20
C TYR A 63 -16.09 -5.81 -6.79
N ASN A 64 -15.61 -5.12 -7.84
CA ASN A 64 -16.29 -3.99 -8.49
C ASN A 64 -16.61 -2.83 -7.53
N ARG A 65 -15.71 -2.58 -6.56
CA ARG A 65 -15.81 -1.50 -5.57
C ARG A 65 -14.91 -0.33 -5.96
N ASN A 66 -15.19 0.86 -5.43
CA ASN A 66 -14.32 2.02 -5.66
C ASN A 66 -12.98 1.84 -4.92
N THR A 67 -11.86 2.15 -5.57
CA THR A 67 -10.54 2.06 -4.93
C THR A 67 -10.37 3.01 -3.74
N HIS A 68 -11.18 4.07 -3.64
CA HIS A 68 -11.24 4.94 -2.46
C HIS A 68 -11.91 4.29 -1.24
N ASP A 69 -12.61 3.15 -1.42
CA ASP A 69 -13.18 2.39 -0.30
C ASP A 69 -12.14 1.51 0.41
N TYR A 70 -10.90 1.55 -0.06
CA TYR A 70 -9.79 0.78 0.48
C TYR A 70 -8.75 1.67 1.18
N VAL A 71 -8.17 1.14 2.25
CA VAL A 71 -6.97 1.68 2.90
C VAL A 71 -5.76 1.24 2.09
N PRO A 72 -4.98 2.17 1.51
CA PRO A 72 -3.78 1.82 0.75
C PRO A 72 -2.59 1.59 1.69
N LEU A 73 -1.94 0.46 1.53
CA LEU A 73 -0.64 0.15 2.13
C LEU A 73 0.34 -0.23 1.03
N TYR A 74 1.64 -0.18 1.31
CA TYR A 74 2.69 -0.48 0.34
C TYR A 74 3.51 -1.68 0.79
N PHE A 75 3.93 -2.51 -0.17
CA PHE A 75 4.97 -3.51 0.08
C PHE A 75 6.31 -2.84 0.36
N ASN A 76 6.62 -1.75 -0.36
CA ASN A 76 7.83 -0.96 -0.18
C ASN A 76 7.48 0.49 0.16
N PRO A 77 7.68 0.95 1.41
CA PRO A 77 7.41 2.34 1.78
C PRO A 77 8.37 3.33 1.11
N ARG A 78 9.56 2.89 0.67
CA ARG A 78 10.54 3.73 -0.06
C ARG A 78 10.14 3.92 -1.52
N ASN A 79 9.05 4.63 -1.75
CA ASN A 79 8.48 4.84 -3.08
C ASN A 79 8.34 6.33 -3.42
N ALA A 80 7.80 6.61 -4.61
CA ALA A 80 7.65 7.98 -5.09
C ALA A 80 6.70 8.82 -4.23
N MET A 81 5.73 8.20 -3.54
CA MET A 81 4.81 8.87 -2.64
C MET A 81 5.54 9.36 -1.39
N LEU A 82 6.35 8.50 -0.76
CA LEU A 82 7.17 8.88 0.39
C LEU A 82 8.13 10.02 0.03
N TYR A 83 8.86 9.90 -1.09
CA TYR A 83 9.79 10.94 -1.53
C TYR A 83 9.13 12.32 -1.71
N ARG A 84 7.93 12.33 -2.32
CA ARG A 84 7.15 13.56 -2.48
C ARG A 84 6.71 14.13 -1.14
N ASN A 85 6.17 13.29 -0.27
CA ASN A 85 5.64 13.74 1.01
C ASN A 85 6.72 14.21 1.97
N GLN A 86 7.88 13.55 2.00
CA GLN A 86 9.04 14.03 2.76
C GLN A 86 9.55 15.38 2.28
N LYS A 87 9.49 15.68 0.97
CA LYS A 87 9.82 17.02 0.46
C LYS A 87 8.84 18.10 0.91
N GLN A 88 7.58 17.75 1.10
CA GLN A 88 6.52 18.70 1.46
C GLN A 88 6.38 18.88 2.97
N PHE A 89 6.51 17.81 3.75
CA PHE A 89 6.16 17.75 5.17
C PHE A 89 7.37 17.39 6.07
N GLY A 90 8.52 17.03 5.48
CA GLY A 90 9.73 16.69 6.24
C GLY A 90 9.52 15.54 7.22
N ASP A 91 9.91 15.79 8.47
CA ASP A 91 9.85 14.81 9.58
C ASP A 91 8.43 14.63 10.15
N GLU A 92 7.42 15.33 9.62
CA GLU A 92 6.01 15.15 10.00
C GLU A 92 5.36 13.93 9.32
N ILE A 93 6.07 13.25 8.39
CA ILE A 93 5.63 12.00 7.78
C ILE A 93 6.09 10.83 8.63
N VAL A 94 5.13 10.02 9.05
CA VAL A 94 5.36 8.77 9.77
C VAL A 94 4.91 7.58 8.93
N ILE A 95 5.56 6.44 9.15
CA ILE A 95 5.23 5.16 8.51
C ILE A 95 4.65 4.23 9.58
N LEU A 96 3.44 3.76 9.36
CA LEU A 96 2.77 2.74 10.16
C LEU A 96 3.03 1.38 9.51
N ALA A 97 3.86 0.56 10.14
CA ALA A 97 4.18 -0.78 9.68
C ALA A 97 3.20 -1.80 10.31
N PHE A 98 2.40 -2.44 9.47
CA PHE A 98 1.44 -3.46 9.89
C PHE A 98 1.98 -4.86 9.65
N LYS A 99 1.49 -5.82 10.42
CA LYS A 99 1.82 -7.24 10.28
C LYS A 99 1.55 -7.70 8.84
N LYS A 100 2.42 -8.50 8.27
CA LYS A 100 2.28 -9.01 6.89
C LYS A 100 1.00 -9.80 6.66
N ASP A 101 0.47 -10.47 7.69
CA ASP A 101 -0.79 -11.23 7.59
C ASP A 101 -2.04 -10.33 7.45
N THR A 102 -1.90 -9.01 7.53
CA THR A 102 -2.91 -8.04 7.11
C THR A 102 -3.39 -8.29 5.66
N ILE A 103 -2.51 -8.80 4.79
CA ILE A 103 -2.85 -9.14 3.41
C ILE A 103 -3.89 -10.28 3.31
N LEU A 104 -4.07 -11.07 4.38
CA LEU A 104 -5.01 -12.18 4.47
C LEU A 104 -6.39 -11.77 5.00
N LEU A 105 -6.59 -10.49 5.35
CA LEU A 105 -7.88 -10.00 5.79
C LEU A 105 -8.91 -10.12 4.66
N GLU A 106 -10.16 -10.33 5.06
CA GLU A 106 -11.26 -10.47 4.11
C GLU A 106 -11.38 -9.22 3.21
N ASN A 107 -11.69 -9.44 1.94
CA ASN A 107 -11.82 -8.38 0.92
C ASN A 107 -10.55 -7.55 0.70
N THR A 108 -9.38 -8.04 1.09
CA THR A 108 -8.11 -7.41 0.78
C THR A 108 -7.70 -7.73 -0.65
N LEU A 109 -7.14 -6.74 -1.33
CA LEU A 109 -6.57 -6.83 -2.66
C LEU A 109 -5.10 -6.41 -2.63
N PHE A 110 -4.37 -6.80 -3.65
CA PHE A 110 -3.02 -6.30 -3.86
C PHE A 110 -2.74 -6.06 -5.33
N THR A 111 -1.83 -5.15 -5.62
CA THR A 111 -1.49 -4.70 -6.97
C THR A 111 -0.01 -4.85 -7.23
N ASN A 112 0.36 -5.17 -8.48
CA ASN A 112 1.75 -5.34 -8.91
C ASN A 112 2.49 -4.03 -9.23
N GLY A 113 1.85 -2.91 -9.01
CA GLY A 113 2.36 -1.56 -9.22
C GLY A 113 1.37 -0.52 -8.70
N ASN A 114 1.54 0.72 -9.11
CA ASN A 114 0.67 1.82 -8.70
C ASN A 114 -0.80 1.55 -9.05
N ALA A 115 -1.66 1.41 -8.05
CA ALA A 115 -3.09 1.12 -8.22
C ALA A 115 -3.86 2.19 -9.01
N ALA A 116 -3.32 3.43 -9.10
CA ALA A 116 -3.90 4.51 -9.89
C ALA A 116 -3.50 4.48 -11.39
N SER A 117 -2.61 3.57 -11.79
CA SER A 117 -2.11 3.50 -13.17
C SER A 117 -2.90 2.49 -14.00
N ASP A 118 -3.04 2.79 -15.31
CA ASP A 118 -3.60 1.84 -16.26
C ASP A 118 -2.66 0.64 -16.44
N GLY A 119 -3.24 -0.53 -16.70
CA GLY A 119 -2.48 -1.77 -16.86
C GLY A 119 -1.99 -2.42 -15.56
N THR A 120 -2.22 -1.79 -14.40
CA THR A 120 -1.93 -2.41 -13.10
C THR A 120 -2.85 -3.62 -12.89
N LYS A 121 -2.25 -4.77 -12.59
CA LYS A 121 -2.97 -5.99 -12.21
C LYS A 121 -3.36 -5.93 -10.74
N CYS A 122 -4.56 -6.41 -10.46
CA CYS A 122 -5.11 -6.55 -9.13
C CYS A 122 -5.46 -8.00 -8.88
N SER A 123 -5.16 -8.53 -7.68
CA SER A 123 -5.49 -9.89 -7.26
C SER A 123 -5.86 -9.94 -5.79
N ASN A 124 -6.55 -11.01 -5.40
CA ASN A 124 -6.81 -11.42 -4.03
C ASN A 124 -6.32 -12.86 -3.75
N ASP A 125 -5.64 -13.47 -4.69
CA ASP A 125 -5.05 -14.81 -4.55
C ASP A 125 -3.56 -14.70 -4.25
N ILE A 126 -3.16 -15.04 -3.01
CA ILE A 126 -1.77 -14.98 -2.53
C ILE A 126 -0.81 -15.78 -3.42
N SER A 127 -1.25 -16.86 -4.06
CA SER A 127 -0.38 -17.64 -4.96
C SER A 127 0.08 -16.85 -6.18
N GLU A 128 -0.68 -15.83 -6.59
CA GLU A 128 -0.31 -14.97 -7.72
C GLU A 128 0.90 -14.08 -7.41
N LEU A 129 1.23 -13.83 -6.14
CA LEU A 129 2.43 -13.08 -5.76
C LEU A 129 3.73 -13.75 -6.23
N GLU A 130 3.72 -15.06 -6.51
CA GLU A 130 4.87 -15.79 -7.07
C GLU A 130 4.96 -15.74 -8.60
N LEU A 131 3.96 -15.16 -9.28
CA LEU A 131 3.96 -15.03 -10.74
C LEU A 131 4.93 -13.94 -11.21
N LYS A 132 5.39 -14.05 -12.45
CA LYS A 132 6.35 -13.11 -13.07
C LYS A 132 5.84 -11.67 -13.16
N ASP A 133 4.53 -11.48 -13.18
CA ASP A 133 3.90 -10.15 -13.20
C ASP A 133 4.20 -9.33 -11.94
N TRP A 134 4.63 -9.99 -10.87
CA TRP A 134 5.10 -9.39 -9.63
C TRP A 134 6.62 -9.29 -9.65
N ASN A 135 7.12 -8.20 -10.22
CA ASN A 135 8.56 -7.99 -10.33
C ASN A 135 9.16 -7.57 -8.98
N TRP A 136 9.31 -8.54 -8.07
CA TRP A 136 9.83 -8.28 -6.72
C TRP A 136 11.19 -7.58 -6.67
N PRO A 137 12.16 -7.86 -7.56
CA PRO A 137 13.39 -7.07 -7.64
C PRO A 137 13.13 -5.57 -7.85
N MET A 138 12.16 -5.21 -8.69
CA MET A 138 11.78 -3.80 -8.90
C MET A 138 10.96 -3.26 -7.72
N ILE A 139 10.02 -4.04 -7.17
CA ILE A 139 9.23 -3.65 -5.99
C ILE A 139 10.14 -3.31 -4.82
N TRP A 140 11.21 -4.10 -4.58
CA TRP A 140 12.19 -3.88 -3.50
C TRP A 140 13.32 -2.91 -3.86
N SER A 141 13.27 -2.25 -5.01
CA SER A 141 14.31 -1.28 -5.38
C SER A 141 14.42 -0.15 -4.35
N ARG A 142 15.64 0.36 -4.18
CA ARG A 142 15.91 1.50 -3.29
C ARG A 142 15.86 2.84 -4.01
N SER A 143 16.00 2.83 -5.33
CA SER A 143 15.99 4.01 -6.20
C SER A 143 15.50 3.62 -7.58
N TRP A 144 14.87 4.55 -8.25
CA TRP A 144 14.50 4.43 -9.68
C TRP A 144 15.41 5.28 -10.59
N ASN A 145 16.24 6.21 -10.01
CA ASN A 145 16.98 7.20 -10.78
C ASN A 145 18.12 6.61 -11.64
N ASP A 146 18.70 5.50 -11.19
CA ASP A 146 19.87 4.89 -11.84
C ASP A 146 19.48 3.73 -12.80
N SER A 147 18.19 3.56 -13.04
CA SER A 147 17.67 2.50 -13.90
C SER A 147 17.44 2.99 -15.33
N THR A 148 17.77 2.16 -16.31
CA THR A 148 17.39 2.38 -17.72
C THR A 148 15.87 2.35 -17.92
N ASN A 149 15.14 1.70 -16.98
CA ASN A 149 13.68 1.58 -16.97
C ASN A 149 13.09 2.32 -15.75
N ALA A 150 13.52 3.55 -15.51
CA ALA A 150 13.17 4.32 -14.30
C ALA A 150 11.66 4.40 -14.03
N ASP A 151 10.84 4.60 -15.05
CA ASP A 151 9.39 4.70 -14.92
C ASP A 151 8.75 3.36 -14.52
N GLU A 152 9.24 2.24 -15.05
CA GLU A 152 8.76 0.90 -14.69
C GLU A 152 9.16 0.55 -13.25
N VAL A 153 10.41 0.83 -12.85
CA VAL A 153 10.87 0.64 -11.48
C VAL A 153 10.05 1.49 -10.51
N LYS A 154 9.86 2.77 -10.81
CA LYS A 154 9.04 3.69 -10.01
C LYS A 154 7.61 3.21 -9.87
N TRP A 155 7.00 2.73 -10.94
CA TRP A 155 5.66 2.15 -10.95
C TRP A 155 5.59 0.88 -10.09
N SER A 156 6.55 -0.05 -10.23
CA SER A 156 6.61 -1.28 -9.45
C SER A 156 6.81 -1.02 -7.95
N MET A 157 7.67 -0.05 -7.57
CA MET A 157 7.88 0.35 -6.17
C MET A 157 6.60 0.88 -5.50
N MET A 158 5.59 1.24 -6.28
CA MET A 158 4.27 1.67 -5.80
C MET A 158 3.26 0.52 -5.69
N ALA A 159 3.70 -0.74 -5.71
CA ALA A 159 2.84 -1.89 -5.49
C ALA A 159 2.16 -1.83 -4.11
N GLU A 160 0.84 -2.05 -4.10
CA GLU A 160 -0.01 -1.76 -2.96
C GLU A 160 -0.74 -3.01 -2.44
N VAL A 161 -1.06 -2.98 -1.15
CA VAL A 161 -2.10 -3.80 -0.52
C VAL A 161 -3.26 -2.88 -0.18
N LEU A 162 -4.46 -3.26 -0.55
CA LEU A 162 -5.68 -2.48 -0.43
C LEU A 162 -6.63 -3.20 0.54
N VAL A 163 -6.73 -2.71 1.79
CA VAL A 163 -7.62 -3.28 2.82
C VAL A 163 -8.96 -2.59 2.78
N TYR A 164 -10.05 -3.36 2.72
CA TYR A 164 -11.39 -2.79 2.55
C TYR A 164 -11.85 -2.02 3.79
N GLN A 165 -12.28 -0.79 3.60
CA GLN A 165 -12.85 0.18 4.55
C GLN A 165 -11.94 0.57 5.72
N LYS A 166 -11.43 -0.38 6.48
CA LYS A 166 -10.76 -0.12 7.76
C LYS A 166 -9.68 -1.15 8.07
N LEU A 167 -8.58 -0.69 8.65
CA LEU A 167 -7.57 -1.54 9.27
C LEU A 167 -7.47 -1.24 10.76
N GLU A 168 -7.64 -2.27 11.57
CA GLU A 168 -7.60 -2.15 13.03
C GLU A 168 -6.17 -1.97 13.54
N MET A 169 -5.99 -1.14 14.57
CA MET A 169 -4.67 -0.87 15.15
C MET A 169 -4.05 -2.07 15.86
N SER A 170 -4.83 -3.12 16.16
CA SER A 170 -4.29 -4.42 16.64
C SER A 170 -3.37 -5.12 15.62
N GLN A 171 -3.42 -4.72 14.36
CA GLN A 171 -2.52 -5.17 13.30
C GLN A 171 -1.23 -4.34 13.20
N LEU A 172 -1.17 -3.19 13.88
CA LEU A 172 0.05 -2.37 13.91
C LEU A 172 1.17 -3.13 14.61
N GLN A 173 2.37 -3.08 14.03
CA GLN A 173 3.58 -3.69 14.56
C GLN A 173 4.58 -2.63 15.04
N GLU A 174 4.79 -1.58 14.26
CA GLU A 174 5.80 -0.56 14.52
C GLU A 174 5.44 0.79 13.86
N ILE A 175 6.00 1.89 14.36
CA ILE A 175 5.91 3.24 13.80
C ILE A 175 7.34 3.77 13.61
N TYR A 176 7.62 4.33 12.44
CA TYR A 176 8.91 4.96 12.10
C TYR A 176 8.75 6.46 11.87
#